data_caedf6b787492cef6f9ad0ceb5716e2c
#
_entry.id   caedf6b787492cef6f9ad0ceb5716e2c
#
_cell.length_a   1.000
_cell.length_b   1.000
_cell.length_c   1.000
_cell.angle_alpha   90.00
_cell.angle_beta   90.00
_cell.angle_gamma   90.00
#
_symmetry.space_group_name_H-M   'P 1'
#
loop_
_entity.id
_entity.type
_entity.pdbx_description
1 polymer ?
#
loop_
_entity_poly.entity_id
_entity_poly.type
_entity_poly.pdbx_seq_one_letter_code
_entity_poly.pdbx_strand_id
1 'polypeptide(L)'
;GSDHNRYDPRFRNACDLYNSSLESCLRIARKRGQLKPGHELEFTVAGRHFKVAIDPRSNNWRSEDFDSFEFVSDYDLKGLNNLYRTYGLGVPLIAVRKTGAAPQEIEQYYAPGLSFPVTAFLRLEPDSSGRGDVTTLRLELYDPLEATTVEIAGRQVPLESDISTPLAYFLDRPDFRYLDTFGLLRPDKAERIAGLYMVQPYQPGKIPVVMIHGLWSSPMTWIEAMNDLQSVPEIRENYQFWFYLYPTGQPFSQAAVRLRNDLDQVDAVFMARDGGSALRNKVLVGHSMGGLLAKLMTLESGDEFWNGVSQTPLANVNASPNANQQLQQIYYFEQNRTVGRVVTIAAPFRGSNFANNLTRWLAKQWITLP
;
A
#
# COMPACT_ATOMS: atom_id res chain seq x y z
N GLY A 1 7.10 7.71 36.60
CA GLY A 1 6.34 7.06 35.60
C GLY A 1 5.91 5.67 36.05
N SER A 2 4.67 5.46 36.50
CA SER A 2 4.17 4.10 36.71
C SER A 2 3.65 3.59 35.38
N ASP A 3 4.37 2.64 34.79
CA ASP A 3 3.87 1.74 33.77
C ASP A 3 2.56 1.15 34.26
N HIS A 4 1.44 1.63 33.73
CA HIS A 4 0.16 0.96 33.96
C HIS A 4 0.23 -0.33 33.19
N ASN A 5 0.46 -1.38 33.97
CA ASN A 5 0.67 -2.74 33.56
C ASN A 5 -0.45 -3.14 32.59
N ARG A 6 -0.14 -3.35 31.33
CA ARG A 6 -1.03 -3.93 30.29
C ARG A 6 -1.69 -5.21 30.79
N TYR A 7 -1.21 -5.77 31.90
CA TYR A 7 -1.67 -6.99 32.55
C TYR A 7 -2.59 -6.74 33.75
N ASP A 8 -2.94 -5.45 34.10
CA ASP A 8 -3.93 -5.19 35.15
C ASP A 8 -5.32 -5.67 34.69
N PRO A 9 -5.95 -6.65 35.38
CA PRO A 9 -7.27 -7.13 34.99
C PRO A 9 -8.34 -6.06 34.96
N ARG A 10 -8.22 -5.00 35.77
CA ARG A 10 -9.18 -3.87 35.79
C ARG A 10 -9.06 -3.04 34.51
N PHE A 11 -7.85 -2.85 34.01
CA PHE A 11 -7.62 -2.17 32.74
C PHE A 11 -8.23 -2.97 31.59
N ARG A 12 -7.99 -4.30 31.56
CA ARG A 12 -8.58 -5.19 30.55
C ARG A 12 -10.11 -5.14 30.57
N ASN A 13 -10.72 -5.34 31.75
CA ASN A 13 -12.17 -5.30 31.87
C ASN A 13 -12.77 -3.94 31.43
N ALA A 14 -12.08 -2.83 31.70
CA ALA A 14 -12.52 -1.51 31.25
C ALA A 14 -12.42 -1.36 29.73
N CYS A 15 -11.34 -1.85 29.10
CA CYS A 15 -11.20 -1.88 27.65
C CYS A 15 -12.29 -2.76 27.01
N ASP A 16 -12.49 -3.97 27.51
CA ASP A 16 -13.47 -4.92 26.97
C ASP A 16 -14.89 -4.34 27.04
N LEU A 17 -15.25 -3.72 28.16
CA LEU A 17 -16.56 -3.06 28.31
C LEU A 17 -16.73 -1.89 27.37
N TYR A 18 -15.70 -1.04 27.26
CA TYR A 18 -15.72 0.11 26.36
C TYR A 18 -15.82 -0.35 24.90
N ASN A 19 -14.95 -1.27 24.47
CA ASN A 19 -14.88 -1.74 23.10
C ASN A 19 -16.17 -2.44 22.67
N SER A 20 -16.70 -3.36 23.50
CA SER A 20 -17.95 -4.06 23.20
C SER A 20 -19.17 -3.13 23.15
N SER A 21 -19.21 -2.10 24.03
CA SER A 21 -20.26 -1.08 24.03
C SER A 21 -20.18 -0.22 22.76
N LEU A 22 -18.98 0.26 22.41
CA LEU A 22 -18.78 1.07 21.21
C LEU A 22 -19.09 0.26 19.95
N GLU A 23 -18.62 -0.98 19.85
CA GLU A 23 -18.90 -1.86 18.71
C GLU A 23 -20.40 -2.07 18.55
N SER A 24 -21.13 -2.30 19.64
CA SER A 24 -22.59 -2.44 19.62
C SER A 24 -23.29 -1.18 19.10
N CYS A 25 -22.84 0.02 19.52
CA CYS A 25 -23.34 1.28 19.01
C CYS A 25 -23.07 1.44 17.51
N LEU A 26 -21.86 1.17 17.06
CA LEU A 26 -21.48 1.28 15.66
C LEU A 26 -22.24 0.28 14.78
N ARG A 27 -22.50 -0.95 15.27
CA ARG A 27 -23.32 -1.95 14.58
C ARG A 27 -24.76 -1.49 14.42
N ILE A 28 -25.35 -0.85 15.43
CA ILE A 28 -26.70 -0.25 15.35
C ILE A 28 -26.71 0.89 14.34
N ALA A 29 -25.71 1.77 14.38
CA ALA A 29 -25.56 2.87 13.42
C ALA A 29 -25.45 2.35 11.99
N ARG A 30 -24.67 1.27 11.75
CA ARG A 30 -24.54 0.61 10.45
C ARG A 30 -25.89 0.05 9.95
N LYS A 31 -26.62 -0.67 10.81
CA LYS A 31 -27.95 -1.21 10.47
C LYS A 31 -28.95 -0.12 10.09
N ARG A 32 -28.82 1.08 10.67
CA ARG A 32 -29.66 2.25 10.34
C ARG A 32 -29.14 3.06 9.16
N GLY A 33 -28.05 2.64 8.53
CA GLY A 33 -27.42 3.36 7.41
C GLY A 33 -26.75 4.68 7.80
N GLN A 34 -26.47 4.89 9.09
CA GLN A 34 -25.87 6.11 9.64
C GLN A 34 -24.34 6.04 9.71
N LEU A 35 -23.74 4.84 9.84
CA LEU A 35 -22.28 4.67 9.81
C LEU A 35 -21.78 4.80 8.37
N LYS A 36 -21.77 6.04 7.88
CA LYS A 36 -21.29 6.38 6.54
C LYS A 36 -20.19 7.42 6.65
N PRO A 37 -19.11 7.26 5.87
CA PRO A 37 -18.06 8.27 5.80
C PRO A 37 -18.62 9.66 5.46
N GLY A 38 -18.11 10.70 6.12
CA GLY A 38 -18.52 12.08 5.89
C GLY A 38 -19.89 12.48 6.47
N HIS A 39 -20.55 11.60 7.24
CA HIS A 39 -21.85 11.88 7.88
C HIS A 39 -21.70 11.96 9.40
N GLU A 40 -22.55 12.75 10.03
CA GLU A 40 -22.70 12.73 11.50
C GLU A 40 -23.58 11.55 11.90
N LEU A 41 -23.27 10.95 13.06
CA LEU A 41 -24.10 9.94 13.68
C LEU A 41 -25.06 10.62 14.66
N GLU A 42 -26.32 10.20 14.69
CA GLU A 42 -27.32 10.70 15.65
C GLU A 42 -27.86 9.54 16.48
N PHE A 43 -27.80 9.69 17.79
CA PHE A 43 -28.33 8.73 18.75
C PHE A 43 -29.32 9.38 19.72
N THR A 44 -30.36 8.67 20.10
CA THR A 44 -31.22 9.02 21.20
C THR A 44 -31.14 7.96 22.27
N VAL A 45 -30.64 8.31 23.45
CA VAL A 45 -30.49 7.41 24.59
C VAL A 45 -31.18 8.04 25.80
N ALA A 46 -32.09 7.31 26.39
CA ALA A 46 -32.86 7.78 27.55
C ALA A 46 -33.51 9.19 27.37
N GLY A 47 -34.03 9.47 26.17
CA GLY A 47 -34.66 10.75 25.83
C GLY A 47 -33.69 11.90 25.53
N ARG A 48 -32.38 11.66 25.58
CA ARG A 48 -31.35 12.65 25.21
C ARG A 48 -30.86 12.40 23.79
N HIS A 49 -30.76 13.48 23.02
CA HIS A 49 -30.21 13.42 21.67
C HIS A 49 -28.71 13.70 21.69
N PHE A 50 -27.95 12.85 21.02
CA PHE A 50 -26.50 12.98 20.86
C PHE A 50 -26.17 13.09 19.37
N LYS A 51 -25.36 14.08 19.04
CA LYS A 51 -24.72 14.19 17.75
C LYS A 51 -23.26 13.76 17.88
N VAL A 52 -22.82 12.91 16.98
CA VAL A 52 -21.46 12.38 16.97
C VAL A 52 -20.81 12.76 15.66
N ALA A 53 -19.87 13.67 15.71
CA ALA A 53 -19.03 13.99 14.56
C ALA A 53 -18.02 12.88 14.33
N ILE A 54 -17.81 12.49 13.07
CA ILE A 54 -16.72 11.57 12.67
C ILE A 54 -15.50 12.42 12.37
N ASP A 55 -14.42 12.21 13.13
CA ASP A 55 -13.20 12.99 13.10
C ASP A 55 -11.98 12.12 12.74
N PRO A 56 -11.50 12.14 11.49
CA PRO A 56 -10.29 11.47 11.11
C PRO A 56 -9.09 12.09 11.82
N ARG A 57 -8.28 11.23 12.45
CA ARG A 57 -7.05 11.60 13.15
C ARG A 57 -5.81 11.23 12.37
N SER A 58 -5.88 11.29 11.06
CA SER A 58 -4.76 11.07 10.13
C SER A 58 -4.59 12.29 9.24
N ASN A 59 -3.35 12.58 8.87
CA ASN A 59 -3.03 13.62 7.90
C ASN A 59 -3.12 13.12 6.44
N ASN A 60 -3.31 11.81 6.25
CA ASN A 60 -3.18 11.18 4.95
C ASN A 60 -4.53 10.88 4.28
N TRP A 61 -5.63 10.97 5.03
CA TRP A 61 -6.97 10.69 4.53
C TRP A 61 -8.06 11.48 5.28
N ARG A 62 -9.20 11.65 4.63
CA ARG A 62 -10.40 12.32 5.15
C ARG A 62 -11.56 11.34 5.17
N SER A 63 -12.63 11.64 5.90
CA SER A 63 -13.81 10.78 5.95
C SER A 63 -14.43 10.52 4.57
N GLU A 64 -14.38 11.49 3.67
CA GLU A 64 -14.93 11.42 2.31
C GLU A 64 -14.14 10.48 1.39
N ASP A 65 -12.92 10.13 1.78
CA ASP A 65 -12.06 9.22 1.01
C ASP A 65 -12.50 7.75 1.14
N PHE A 66 -13.43 7.47 2.08
CA PHE A 66 -13.96 6.13 2.31
C PHE A 66 -15.31 5.90 1.64
N ASP A 67 -15.55 4.66 1.25
CA ASP A 67 -16.83 4.15 0.76
C ASP A 67 -17.64 3.51 1.89
N SER A 68 -16.99 2.68 2.69
CA SER A 68 -17.61 2.00 3.83
C SER A 68 -16.61 1.66 4.94
N PHE A 69 -17.17 1.33 6.11
CA PHE A 69 -16.46 0.72 7.23
C PHE A 69 -17.03 -0.66 7.50
N GLU A 70 -16.15 -1.67 7.54
CA GLU A 70 -16.49 -3.05 7.88
C GLU A 70 -15.90 -3.42 9.24
N PHE A 71 -16.51 -4.34 9.97
CA PHE A 71 -15.99 -4.77 11.26
C PHE A 71 -14.97 -5.88 11.08
N VAL A 72 -13.80 -5.72 11.68
CA VAL A 72 -12.77 -6.77 11.69
C VAL A 72 -13.32 -8.08 12.27
N SER A 73 -14.19 -7.99 13.30
CA SER A 73 -14.81 -9.14 13.96
C SER A 73 -15.78 -9.94 13.08
N ASP A 74 -16.23 -9.39 11.95
CA ASP A 74 -17.11 -10.08 11.00
C ASP A 74 -16.34 -10.87 9.93
N TYR A 75 -15.00 -10.73 9.89
CA TYR A 75 -14.19 -11.30 8.84
C TYR A 75 -13.28 -12.44 9.35
N ASP A 76 -13.47 -13.64 8.79
CA ASP A 76 -12.57 -14.76 9.02
C ASP A 76 -11.32 -14.62 8.14
N LEU A 77 -10.17 -14.67 8.77
CA LEU A 77 -8.91 -14.48 8.11
C LEU A 77 -8.57 -15.63 7.18
N LYS A 78 -8.43 -15.32 5.91
CA LYS A 78 -7.95 -16.26 4.89
C LYS A 78 -6.78 -15.58 4.14
N GLY A 79 -5.75 -16.36 3.86
CA GLY A 79 -4.66 -15.93 2.99
C GLY A 79 -3.48 -15.24 3.68
N LEU A 80 -3.48 -15.09 5.01
CA LEU A 80 -2.32 -14.67 5.81
C LEU A 80 -2.01 -15.70 6.89
N ASN A 81 -0.72 -15.96 7.12
CA ASN A 81 -0.26 -16.89 8.15
C ASN A 81 -0.13 -16.22 9.52
N ASN A 82 0.25 -14.93 9.54
CA ASN A 82 0.48 -14.18 10.75
C ASN A 82 -0.57 -13.08 10.92
N LEU A 83 -1.03 -12.91 12.18
CA LEU A 83 -1.98 -11.90 12.62
C LEU A 83 -1.32 -10.92 13.56
N TYR A 84 -1.34 -9.65 13.21
CA TYR A 84 -0.79 -8.58 14.02
C TYR A 84 -1.91 -7.72 14.60
N ARG A 85 -2.21 -7.98 15.87
CA ARG A 85 -3.22 -7.29 16.67
C ARG A 85 -2.59 -6.71 17.92
N THR A 86 -3.01 -5.52 18.30
CA THR A 86 -2.64 -4.89 19.56
C THR A 86 -3.89 -4.72 20.40
N TYR A 87 -3.82 -5.16 21.65
CA TYR A 87 -4.89 -4.96 22.62
C TYR A 87 -4.85 -3.54 23.19
N GLY A 88 -6.02 -2.92 23.30
CA GLY A 88 -6.13 -1.55 23.79
C GLY A 88 -7.56 -1.03 23.79
N LEU A 89 -7.74 0.27 23.65
CA LEU A 89 -9.03 0.94 23.55
C LEU A 89 -9.40 1.21 22.10
N GLY A 90 -10.66 1.04 21.76
CA GLY A 90 -11.23 1.31 20.45
C GLY A 90 -11.73 0.06 19.75
N VAL A 91 -12.35 0.27 18.61
CA VAL A 91 -12.89 -0.81 17.77
C VAL A 91 -12.16 -0.83 16.45
N PRO A 92 -11.40 -1.90 16.16
CA PRO A 92 -10.76 -2.07 14.85
C PRO A 92 -11.79 -2.23 13.74
N LEU A 93 -11.65 -1.44 12.70
CA LEU A 93 -12.48 -1.44 11.50
C LEU A 93 -11.60 -1.62 10.26
N ILE A 94 -12.22 -2.10 9.21
CA ILE A 94 -11.69 -2.12 7.85
C ILE A 94 -12.27 -0.91 7.12
N ALA A 95 -11.45 0.07 6.79
CA ALA A 95 -11.87 1.18 5.94
C ALA A 95 -11.70 0.80 4.48
N VAL A 96 -12.79 0.84 3.72
CA VAL A 96 -12.77 0.60 2.27
C VAL A 96 -12.65 1.93 1.56
N ARG A 97 -11.59 2.07 0.74
CA ARG A 97 -11.33 3.31 0.03
C ARG A 97 -12.33 3.50 -1.11
N LYS A 98 -12.84 4.73 -1.24
CA LYS A 98 -13.67 5.14 -2.36
C LYS A 98 -12.82 5.31 -3.62
N THR A 99 -13.18 4.66 -4.71
CA THR A 99 -12.51 4.85 -6.00
C THR A 99 -12.75 6.28 -6.49
N GLY A 100 -11.70 6.94 -6.98
CA GLY A 100 -11.77 8.33 -7.44
C GLY A 100 -11.74 9.37 -6.32
N ALA A 101 -11.40 9.00 -5.08
CA ALA A 101 -11.27 9.93 -3.96
C ALA A 101 -10.03 10.82 -4.05
N ALA A 102 -8.98 10.38 -4.76
CA ALA A 102 -7.78 11.18 -5.00
C ALA A 102 -7.84 11.92 -6.35
N PRO A 103 -7.03 12.98 -6.54
CA PRO A 103 -6.79 13.54 -7.86
C PRO A 103 -6.39 12.46 -8.87
N GLN A 104 -6.80 12.62 -10.13
CA GLN A 104 -6.63 11.60 -11.16
C GLN A 104 -5.16 11.16 -11.32
N GLU A 105 -4.21 12.08 -11.17
CA GLU A 105 -2.77 11.80 -11.28
C GLU A 105 -2.26 10.86 -10.16
N ILE A 106 -2.93 10.85 -9.01
CA ILE A 106 -2.59 10.01 -7.84
C ILE A 106 -3.41 8.73 -7.85
N GLU A 107 -4.67 8.80 -8.31
CA GLU A 107 -5.62 7.70 -8.31
C GLU A 107 -5.09 6.45 -9.02
N GLN A 108 -4.33 6.64 -10.09
CA GLN A 108 -3.72 5.55 -10.87
C GLN A 108 -2.78 4.65 -10.05
N TYR A 109 -2.23 5.17 -8.95
CA TYR A 109 -1.32 4.43 -8.07
C TYR A 109 -2.04 3.66 -6.94
N TYR A 110 -3.33 3.85 -6.79
CA TYR A 110 -4.09 3.10 -5.79
C TYR A 110 -4.72 1.86 -6.39
N ALA A 111 -4.55 0.73 -5.71
CA ALA A 111 -5.21 -0.51 -6.11
C ALA A 111 -6.74 -0.36 -5.98
N PRO A 112 -7.53 -0.83 -6.96
CA PRO A 112 -8.98 -0.82 -6.86
C PRO A 112 -9.47 -1.59 -5.62
N GLY A 113 -10.44 -1.02 -4.90
CA GLY A 113 -11.01 -1.65 -3.70
C GLY A 113 -10.05 -1.71 -2.51
N LEU A 114 -9.01 -0.86 -2.50
CA LEU A 114 -8.06 -0.76 -1.41
C LEU A 114 -8.78 -0.62 -0.07
N SER A 115 -8.36 -1.43 0.90
CA SER A 115 -8.80 -1.35 2.28
C SER A 115 -7.61 -1.29 3.23
N PHE A 116 -7.79 -0.58 4.33
CA PHE A 116 -6.73 -0.38 5.30
C PHE A 116 -7.27 -0.30 6.73
N PRO A 117 -6.41 -0.48 7.74
CA PRO A 117 -6.81 -0.51 9.13
C PRO A 117 -7.23 0.86 9.63
N VAL A 118 -8.29 0.89 10.42
CA VAL A 118 -8.74 2.06 11.17
C VAL A 118 -9.17 1.61 12.56
N THR A 119 -8.83 2.38 13.58
CA THR A 119 -9.37 2.17 14.92
C THR A 119 -10.35 3.29 15.25
N ALA A 120 -11.60 2.95 15.52
CA ALA A 120 -12.62 3.88 15.95
C ALA A 120 -12.58 4.05 17.48
N PHE A 121 -12.51 5.29 17.94
CA PHE A 121 -12.52 5.67 19.36
C PHE A 121 -13.55 6.76 19.61
N LEU A 122 -14.48 6.55 20.53
CA LEU A 122 -15.50 7.52 20.89
C LEU A 122 -15.02 8.36 22.07
N ARG A 123 -14.81 9.66 21.82
CA ARG A 123 -14.46 10.63 22.85
C ARG A 123 -15.69 11.36 23.35
N LEU A 124 -15.79 11.44 24.68
CA LEU A 124 -16.78 12.27 25.37
C LEU A 124 -16.12 13.63 25.65
N GLU A 125 -16.64 14.70 25.07
CA GLU A 125 -16.19 16.05 25.39
C GLU A 125 -17.13 16.65 26.44
N PRO A 126 -16.58 17.10 27.60
CA PRO A 126 -17.39 17.79 28.58
C PRO A 126 -17.97 19.05 27.95
N ASP A 127 -19.26 19.30 28.19
CA ASP A 127 -19.90 20.55 27.76
C ASP A 127 -19.23 21.77 28.42
N SER A 128 -18.51 22.54 27.64
CA SER A 128 -17.86 23.77 28.07
C SER A 128 -18.87 24.91 28.33
N SER A 129 -20.14 24.76 27.90
CA SER A 129 -21.18 25.79 28.00
C SER A 129 -21.94 25.80 29.33
N GLY A 130 -21.74 24.77 30.16
CA GLY A 130 -22.40 24.69 31.50
C GLY A 130 -23.93 24.56 31.46
N ARG A 131 -24.54 24.38 30.29
CA ARG A 131 -25.99 24.26 30.11
C ARG A 131 -26.55 22.85 30.11
N GLY A 132 -25.72 21.83 30.32
CA GLY A 132 -26.15 20.49 30.73
C GLY A 132 -26.90 19.61 29.72
N ASP A 133 -27.22 20.08 28.52
CA ASP A 133 -28.16 19.38 27.64
C ASP A 133 -27.56 18.72 26.40
N VAL A 134 -26.32 19.02 25.97
CA VAL A 134 -25.70 18.41 24.83
C VAL A 134 -24.24 18.03 25.15
N THR A 135 -23.99 16.77 25.42
CA THR A 135 -22.63 16.25 25.43
C THR A 135 -22.20 16.03 23.98
N THR A 136 -21.22 16.79 23.52
CA THR A 136 -20.66 16.56 22.20
C THR A 136 -19.86 15.28 22.24
N LEU A 137 -20.21 14.34 21.35
CA LEU A 137 -19.50 13.09 21.18
C LEU A 137 -18.71 13.19 19.88
N ARG A 138 -17.50 12.69 19.90
CA ARG A 138 -16.64 12.65 18.71
C ARG A 138 -16.17 11.22 18.48
N LEU A 139 -16.47 10.68 17.30
CA LEU A 139 -15.91 9.39 16.84
C LEU A 139 -14.61 9.67 16.12
N GLU A 140 -13.52 9.53 16.85
CA GLU A 140 -12.17 9.68 16.31
C GLU A 140 -11.77 8.41 15.56
N LEU A 141 -11.26 8.57 14.35
CA LEU A 141 -10.76 7.48 13.52
C LEU A 141 -9.23 7.59 13.41
N TYR A 142 -8.55 6.63 13.98
CA TYR A 142 -7.09 6.57 14.01
C TYR A 142 -6.55 5.58 12.96
N ASP A 143 -5.47 5.98 12.29
CA ASP A 143 -4.65 5.06 11.51
C ASP A 143 -3.67 4.34 12.44
N PRO A 144 -3.80 3.02 12.68
CA PRO A 144 -2.91 2.29 13.57
C PRO A 144 -1.49 2.12 12.99
N LEU A 145 -1.29 2.45 11.71
CA LEU A 145 0.05 2.52 11.11
C LEU A 145 0.77 3.85 11.44
N GLU A 146 0.04 4.84 12.00
CA GLU A 146 0.58 6.13 12.43
C GLU A 146 0.49 6.32 13.95
N ALA A 147 -0.68 6.01 14.53
CA ALA A 147 -0.96 6.24 15.95
C ALA A 147 -1.24 4.92 16.66
N THR A 148 -0.41 4.58 17.63
CA THR A 148 -0.55 3.36 18.45
C THR A 148 -1.15 3.61 19.82
N THR A 149 -1.33 4.89 20.22
CA THR A 149 -1.87 5.31 21.50
C THR A 149 -2.83 6.48 21.34
N VAL A 150 -3.71 6.63 22.31
CA VAL A 150 -4.58 7.81 22.47
C VAL A 150 -4.36 8.45 23.85
N GLU A 151 -4.40 9.76 23.91
CA GLU A 151 -4.31 10.48 25.17
C GLU A 151 -5.70 10.54 25.86
N ILE A 152 -5.76 10.06 27.11
CA ILE A 152 -6.95 10.12 27.98
C ILE A 152 -6.53 10.63 29.34
N ALA A 153 -7.07 11.77 29.77
CA ALA A 153 -6.77 12.41 31.05
C ALA A 153 -5.26 12.56 31.32
N GLY A 154 -4.50 13.01 30.31
CA GLY A 154 -3.04 13.22 30.41
C GLY A 154 -2.21 11.94 30.39
N ARG A 155 -2.80 10.81 30.00
CA ARG A 155 -2.09 9.50 29.92
C ARG A 155 -2.20 8.92 28.51
N GLN A 156 -1.10 8.33 28.04
CA GLN A 156 -1.09 7.59 26.80
C GLN A 156 -1.63 6.17 27.03
N VAL A 157 -2.71 5.82 26.36
CA VAL A 157 -3.36 4.52 26.45
C VAL A 157 -3.25 3.83 25.08
N PRO A 158 -2.87 2.55 25.02
CA PRO A 158 -2.80 1.82 23.76
C PRO A 158 -4.14 1.79 23.04
N LEU A 159 -4.13 2.00 21.72
CA LEU A 159 -5.27 1.75 20.85
C LEU A 159 -5.35 0.26 20.51
N GLU A 160 -6.56 -0.28 20.50
CA GLU A 160 -6.80 -1.58 19.91
C GLU A 160 -6.64 -1.51 18.40
N SER A 161 -5.89 -2.42 17.81
CA SER A 161 -5.64 -2.40 16.38
C SER A 161 -5.55 -3.81 15.79
N ASP A 162 -5.90 -3.91 14.52
CA ASP A 162 -5.67 -5.07 13.68
C ASP A 162 -5.17 -4.58 12.31
N ILE A 163 -3.91 -4.79 12.01
CA ILE A 163 -3.30 -4.35 10.75
C ILE A 163 -3.33 -5.44 9.68
N SER A 164 -3.63 -6.68 10.04
CA SER A 164 -3.62 -7.83 9.13
C SER A 164 -4.98 -8.11 8.48
N THR A 165 -6.06 -8.02 9.25
CA THR A 165 -7.41 -8.33 8.72
C THR A 165 -7.83 -7.41 7.57
N PRO A 166 -7.57 -6.09 7.58
CA PRO A 166 -7.86 -5.23 6.43
C PRO A 166 -7.10 -5.63 5.17
N LEU A 167 -5.85 -6.07 5.32
CA LEU A 167 -5.05 -6.59 4.22
C LEU A 167 -5.66 -7.89 3.67
N ALA A 168 -6.02 -8.84 4.52
CA ALA A 168 -6.69 -10.08 4.10
C ALA A 168 -8.04 -9.81 3.43
N TYR A 169 -8.81 -8.86 3.93
CA TYR A 169 -10.07 -8.41 3.33
C TYR A 169 -9.85 -7.88 1.91
N PHE A 170 -8.82 -7.04 1.71
CA PHE A 170 -8.44 -6.51 0.40
C PHE A 170 -8.10 -7.64 -0.57
N LEU A 171 -7.32 -8.64 -0.12
CA LEU A 171 -6.89 -9.77 -0.94
C LEU A 171 -8.04 -10.68 -1.37
N ASP A 172 -9.08 -10.80 -0.56
CA ASP A 172 -10.23 -11.67 -0.86
C ASP A 172 -11.23 -11.02 -1.84
N ARG A 173 -11.06 -9.74 -2.16
CA ARG A 173 -11.94 -9.05 -3.12
C ARG A 173 -11.74 -9.56 -4.54
N PRO A 174 -12.85 -9.77 -5.29
CA PRO A 174 -12.77 -10.24 -6.67
C PRO A 174 -11.90 -9.36 -7.58
N ASP A 175 -11.96 -8.04 -7.38
CA ASP A 175 -11.21 -7.04 -8.15
C ASP A 175 -9.70 -7.21 -8.00
N PHE A 176 -9.23 -7.70 -6.85
CA PHE A 176 -7.80 -7.91 -6.60
C PHE A 176 -7.33 -9.31 -7.00
N ARG A 177 -8.16 -10.34 -6.82
CA ARG A 177 -7.89 -11.70 -7.32
C ARG A 177 -7.62 -11.73 -8.82
N TYR A 178 -8.16 -10.76 -9.52
CA TYR A 178 -7.92 -10.53 -10.93
C TYR A 178 -6.44 -10.24 -11.23
N LEU A 179 -5.71 -9.55 -10.36
CA LEU A 179 -4.29 -9.22 -10.53
C LEU A 179 -3.38 -10.45 -10.41
N ASP A 180 -3.79 -11.46 -9.64
CA ASP A 180 -3.03 -12.69 -9.45
C ASP A 180 -3.07 -13.61 -10.68
N THR A 181 -4.21 -13.69 -11.33
CA THR A 181 -4.46 -14.65 -12.42
C THR A 181 -3.99 -14.14 -13.79
N PHE A 182 -3.95 -12.82 -14.00
CA PHE A 182 -3.74 -12.23 -15.34
C PHE A 182 -2.29 -12.03 -15.72
N GLY A 183 -1.39 -11.84 -14.75
CA GLY A 183 0.06 -11.70 -15.03
C GLY A 183 0.65 -12.92 -15.73
N LEU A 184 0.02 -14.09 -15.55
CA LEU A 184 0.48 -15.38 -16.10
C LEU A 184 -0.20 -15.77 -17.42
N LEU A 185 -1.47 -15.46 -17.61
CA LEU A 185 -2.29 -16.10 -18.64
C LEU A 185 -2.69 -15.18 -19.81
N ARG A 186 -2.61 -13.85 -19.65
CA ARG A 186 -2.99 -12.90 -20.71
C ARG A 186 -2.11 -11.65 -20.70
N PRO A 187 -0.97 -11.70 -21.42
CA PRO A 187 -0.04 -10.55 -21.52
C PRO A 187 -0.71 -9.26 -22.01
N ASP A 188 -1.64 -9.35 -22.94
CA ASP A 188 -2.42 -8.25 -23.52
C ASP A 188 -3.28 -7.49 -22.47
N LYS A 189 -3.85 -8.22 -21.52
CA LYS A 189 -4.61 -7.62 -20.42
C LYS A 189 -3.71 -7.15 -19.28
N ALA A 190 -2.65 -7.92 -18.99
CA ALA A 190 -1.67 -7.57 -17.97
C ALA A 190 -0.94 -6.26 -18.29
N GLU A 191 -0.78 -5.92 -19.56
CA GLU A 191 -0.16 -4.66 -19.99
C GLU A 191 -0.97 -3.42 -19.56
N ARG A 192 -2.29 -3.52 -19.53
CA ARG A 192 -3.19 -2.41 -19.13
C ARG A 192 -3.17 -2.13 -17.63
N ILE A 193 -2.83 -3.14 -16.83
CA ILE A 193 -2.81 -3.04 -15.37
C ILE A 193 -1.38 -3.05 -14.80
N ALA A 194 -0.37 -3.11 -15.66
CA ALA A 194 1.01 -3.05 -15.22
C ALA A 194 1.37 -1.65 -14.73
N GLY A 195 2.13 -1.55 -13.65
CA GLY A 195 2.54 -0.29 -13.05
C GLY A 195 2.88 -0.40 -11.56
N LEU A 196 3.09 0.75 -10.94
CA LEU A 196 3.28 0.87 -9.51
C LEU A 196 1.94 0.96 -8.78
N TYR A 197 1.80 0.23 -7.69
CA TYR A 197 0.59 0.22 -6.86
C TYR A 197 0.92 0.46 -5.40
N MET A 198 0.20 1.40 -4.80
CA MET A 198 0.17 1.64 -3.36
C MET A 198 -0.98 0.83 -2.75
N VAL A 199 -0.69 0.08 -1.71
CA VAL A 199 -1.67 -0.73 -0.99
C VAL A 199 -2.09 -0.10 0.35
N GLN A 200 -1.68 1.13 0.55
CA GLN A 200 -2.06 2.03 1.65
C GLN A 200 -2.00 3.47 1.14
N PRO A 201 -2.67 4.42 1.79
CA PRO A 201 -2.55 5.82 1.42
C PRO A 201 -1.10 6.28 1.45
N TYR A 202 -0.73 7.16 0.49
CA TYR A 202 0.61 7.72 0.46
C TYR A 202 0.91 8.48 1.76
N GLN A 203 2.02 8.16 2.38
CA GLN A 203 2.46 8.76 3.64
C GLN A 203 3.68 9.67 3.40
N PRO A 204 3.50 11.00 3.39
CA PRO A 204 4.60 11.93 3.26
C PRO A 204 5.68 11.69 4.34
N GLY A 205 6.94 11.75 3.94
CA GLY A 205 8.06 11.54 4.86
C GLY A 205 8.49 10.09 5.05
N LYS A 206 7.69 9.08 4.68
CA LYS A 206 8.11 7.68 4.71
C LYS A 206 8.78 7.26 3.41
N ILE A 207 9.85 6.49 3.54
CA ILE A 207 10.66 5.97 2.43
C ILE A 207 9.88 4.89 1.70
N PRO A 208 9.64 5.00 0.38
CA PRO A 208 9.00 3.94 -0.39
C PRO A 208 9.89 2.71 -0.53
N VAL A 209 9.32 1.55 -0.27
CA VAL A 209 9.90 0.23 -0.56
C VAL A 209 9.10 -0.36 -1.73
N VAL A 210 9.71 -0.36 -2.91
CA VAL A 210 9.10 -0.90 -4.13
C VAL A 210 9.44 -2.37 -4.25
N MET A 211 8.43 -3.23 -4.15
CA MET A 211 8.57 -4.68 -4.19
C MET A 211 8.29 -5.21 -5.59
N ILE A 212 9.30 -5.83 -6.22
CA ILE A 212 9.30 -6.26 -7.61
C ILE A 212 9.33 -7.79 -7.65
N HIS A 213 8.25 -8.39 -8.15
CA HIS A 213 8.11 -9.85 -8.20
C HIS A 213 8.99 -10.51 -9.26
N GLY A 214 9.11 -11.83 -9.19
CA GLY A 214 9.89 -12.63 -10.14
C GLY A 214 9.09 -13.09 -11.37
N LEU A 215 9.77 -13.86 -12.22
CA LEU A 215 9.15 -14.52 -13.37
C LEU A 215 8.06 -15.50 -12.89
N TRP A 216 6.94 -15.54 -13.61
CA TRP A 216 5.77 -16.38 -13.29
C TRP A 216 5.22 -16.16 -11.87
N SER A 217 5.35 -14.95 -11.38
CA SER A 217 4.85 -14.53 -10.08
C SER A 217 4.01 -13.26 -10.23
N SER A 218 3.45 -12.81 -9.13
CA SER A 218 2.68 -11.57 -9.02
C SER A 218 3.08 -10.80 -7.76
N PRO A 219 2.60 -9.56 -7.56
CA PRO A 219 2.80 -8.82 -6.32
C PRO A 219 2.33 -9.55 -5.06
N MET A 220 1.44 -10.53 -5.19
CA MET A 220 0.93 -11.34 -4.09
C MET A 220 2.03 -12.06 -3.31
N THR A 221 3.14 -12.37 -3.98
CA THR A 221 4.31 -13.00 -3.35
C THR A 221 4.90 -12.17 -2.20
N TRP A 222 4.60 -10.85 -2.15
CA TRP A 222 5.13 -9.92 -1.16
C TRP A 222 4.21 -9.64 0.02
N ILE A 223 2.97 -10.10 -0.04
CA ILE A 223 1.94 -9.73 0.93
C ILE A 223 2.29 -10.18 2.35
N GLU A 224 2.73 -11.44 2.51
CA GLU A 224 3.16 -11.95 3.82
C GLU A 224 4.35 -11.16 4.36
N ALA A 225 5.36 -10.92 3.50
CA ALA A 225 6.53 -10.14 3.89
C ALA A 225 6.14 -8.70 4.27
N MET A 226 5.21 -8.07 3.55
CA MET A 226 4.71 -6.74 3.89
C MET A 226 3.97 -6.75 5.23
N ASN A 227 3.08 -7.72 5.45
CA ASN A 227 2.35 -7.88 6.71
C ASN A 227 3.31 -8.02 7.90
N ASP A 228 4.33 -8.87 7.75
CA ASP A 228 5.35 -9.08 8.79
C ASP A 228 6.19 -7.81 9.02
N LEU A 229 6.64 -7.15 7.95
CA LEU A 229 7.45 -5.93 8.04
C LEU A 229 6.66 -4.77 8.68
N GLN A 230 5.39 -4.61 8.35
CA GLN A 230 4.53 -3.57 8.96
C GLN A 230 4.27 -3.80 10.46
N SER A 231 4.43 -5.03 10.94
CA SER A 231 4.30 -5.33 12.38
C SER A 231 5.43 -4.74 13.21
N VAL A 232 6.60 -4.50 12.57
CA VAL A 232 7.79 -3.95 13.23
C VAL A 232 7.67 -2.43 13.30
N PRO A 233 7.63 -1.82 14.51
CA PRO A 233 7.41 -0.38 14.68
C PRO A 233 8.39 0.48 13.89
N GLU A 234 9.68 0.18 13.96
CA GLU A 234 10.74 0.96 13.28
C GLU A 234 10.59 0.94 11.76
N ILE A 235 10.09 -0.16 11.20
CA ILE A 235 9.83 -0.27 9.76
C ILE A 235 8.56 0.50 9.43
N ARG A 236 7.48 0.30 10.18
CA ARG A 236 6.19 0.95 9.95
C ARG A 236 6.27 2.47 10.06
N GLU A 237 7.09 3.00 10.96
CA GLU A 237 7.27 4.45 11.17
C GLU A 237 8.06 5.13 10.05
N ASN A 238 8.99 4.42 9.41
CA ASN A 238 9.93 5.01 8.47
C ASN A 238 9.70 4.63 7.01
N TYR A 239 8.94 3.57 6.73
CA TYR A 239 8.77 3.03 5.38
C TYR A 239 7.30 2.88 5.01
N GLN A 240 7.01 2.96 3.70
CA GLN A 240 5.74 2.64 3.08
C GLN A 240 5.97 1.65 1.93
N PHE A 241 5.03 0.72 1.70
CA PHE A 241 5.22 -0.37 0.76
C PHE A 241 4.43 -0.13 -0.52
N TRP A 242 5.11 -0.27 -1.66
CA TRP A 242 4.56 -0.19 -3.00
C TRP A 242 4.85 -1.47 -3.75
N PHE A 243 3.94 -1.90 -4.61
CA PHE A 243 4.11 -3.07 -5.44
C PHE A 243 4.28 -2.68 -6.89
N TYR A 244 5.21 -3.35 -7.57
CA TYR A 244 5.35 -3.22 -9.01
C TYR A 244 4.81 -4.47 -9.69
N LEU A 245 3.75 -4.29 -10.50
CA LEU A 245 3.14 -5.31 -11.34
C LEU A 245 3.62 -5.14 -12.78
N TYR A 246 4.17 -6.19 -13.36
CA TYR A 246 4.56 -6.21 -14.76
C TYR A 246 4.29 -7.58 -15.41
N PRO A 247 3.98 -7.62 -16.73
CA PRO A 247 3.79 -8.87 -17.46
C PRO A 247 5.10 -9.62 -17.57
N THR A 248 5.20 -10.80 -16.96
CA THR A 248 6.43 -11.60 -17.01
C THR A 248 6.62 -12.35 -18.32
N GLY A 249 5.64 -12.34 -19.21
CA GLY A 249 5.70 -12.88 -20.56
C GLY A 249 6.35 -11.94 -21.60
N GLN A 250 6.62 -10.68 -21.22
CA GLN A 250 7.30 -9.71 -22.08
C GLN A 250 8.82 -9.76 -21.91
N PRO A 251 9.60 -9.26 -22.91
CA PRO A 251 11.03 -9.09 -22.75
C PRO A 251 11.35 -8.26 -21.50
N PHE A 252 12.30 -8.75 -20.72
CA PHE A 252 12.66 -8.11 -19.45
C PHE A 252 13.18 -6.68 -19.64
N SER A 253 13.78 -6.36 -20.79
CA SER A 253 14.22 -5.02 -21.17
C SER A 253 13.04 -4.03 -21.24
N GLN A 254 11.88 -4.44 -21.77
CA GLN A 254 10.68 -3.63 -21.81
C GLN A 254 10.14 -3.39 -20.40
N ALA A 255 10.15 -4.41 -19.55
CA ALA A 255 9.77 -4.25 -18.14
C ALA A 255 10.69 -3.27 -17.40
N ALA A 256 11.99 -3.25 -17.73
CA ALA A 256 12.94 -2.29 -17.17
C ALA A 256 12.68 -0.85 -17.63
N VAL A 257 12.42 -0.64 -18.93
CA VAL A 257 12.03 0.68 -19.46
C VAL A 257 10.76 1.19 -18.76
N ARG A 258 9.76 0.32 -18.65
CA ARG A 258 8.51 0.68 -17.98
C ARG A 258 8.71 1.03 -16.52
N LEU A 259 9.44 0.22 -15.75
CA LEU A 259 9.74 0.50 -14.35
C LEU A 259 10.42 1.85 -14.17
N ARG A 260 11.36 2.18 -15.06
CA ARG A 260 12.06 3.48 -15.01
C ARG A 260 11.09 4.64 -15.23
N ASN A 261 10.26 4.55 -16.27
CA ASN A 261 9.26 5.58 -16.57
C ASN A 261 8.24 5.71 -15.44
N ASP A 262 7.78 4.60 -14.85
CA ASP A 262 6.82 4.60 -13.73
C ASP A 262 7.43 5.24 -12.47
N LEU A 263 8.72 4.97 -12.19
CA LEU A 263 9.44 5.61 -11.08
C LEU A 263 9.61 7.11 -11.30
N ASP A 264 9.98 7.54 -12.49
CA ASP A 264 10.14 8.96 -12.83
C ASP A 264 8.79 9.70 -12.76
N GLN A 265 7.72 9.08 -13.23
CA GLN A 265 6.38 9.64 -13.19
C GLN A 265 5.85 9.79 -11.76
N VAL A 266 5.99 8.76 -10.93
CA VAL A 266 5.56 8.83 -9.52
C VAL A 266 6.36 9.88 -8.75
N ASP A 267 7.64 10.03 -9.06
CA ASP A 267 8.48 11.07 -8.47
C ASP A 267 7.98 12.46 -8.84
N ALA A 268 7.69 12.70 -10.11
CA ALA A 268 7.18 13.99 -10.56
C ALA A 268 5.87 14.37 -9.84
N VAL A 269 4.93 13.41 -9.70
CA VAL A 269 3.63 13.65 -9.06
C VAL A 269 3.78 13.95 -7.57
N PHE A 270 4.52 13.14 -6.82
CA PHE A 270 4.59 13.29 -5.36
C PHE A 270 5.64 14.32 -4.91
N MET A 271 6.73 14.55 -5.67
CA MET A 271 7.65 15.65 -5.38
C MET A 271 7.00 17.02 -5.53
N ALA A 272 6.11 17.17 -6.50
CA ALA A 272 5.35 18.41 -6.67
C ALA A 272 4.37 18.66 -5.51
N ARG A 273 3.90 17.58 -4.85
CA ARG A 273 2.92 17.66 -3.76
C ARG A 273 3.54 18.04 -2.41
N ASP A 274 4.67 17.42 -2.03
CA ASP A 274 5.22 17.52 -0.67
C ASP A 274 6.74 17.76 -0.60
N GLY A 275 7.37 18.06 -1.75
CA GLY A 275 8.82 18.25 -1.84
C GLY A 275 9.65 16.96 -1.81
N GLY A 276 9.02 15.80 -1.58
CA GLY A 276 9.50 14.46 -1.84
C GLY A 276 10.87 14.08 -1.27
N SER A 277 11.26 14.59 -0.10
CA SER A 277 12.60 14.28 0.47
C SER A 277 12.80 12.78 0.69
N ALA A 278 11.78 12.07 1.16
CA ALA A 278 11.81 10.63 1.39
C ALA A 278 11.82 9.82 0.08
N LEU A 279 11.18 10.34 -0.97
CA LEU A 279 11.18 9.72 -2.31
C LEU A 279 12.58 9.62 -2.93
N ARG A 280 13.51 10.46 -2.52
CA ARG A 280 14.89 10.45 -3.00
C ARG A 280 15.75 9.32 -2.43
N ASN A 281 15.18 8.48 -1.56
CA ASN A 281 15.87 7.37 -0.91
C ASN A 281 15.12 6.05 -1.09
N LYS A 282 14.36 5.88 -2.18
CA LYS A 282 13.59 4.65 -2.43
C LYS A 282 14.43 3.40 -2.27
N VAL A 283 13.82 2.37 -1.73
CA VAL A 283 14.39 1.03 -1.64
C VAL A 283 13.68 0.15 -2.67
N LEU A 284 14.43 -0.45 -3.59
CA LEU A 284 13.89 -1.46 -4.50
C LEU A 284 14.20 -2.85 -3.94
N VAL A 285 13.18 -3.68 -3.77
CA VAL A 285 13.31 -5.07 -3.32
C VAL A 285 12.86 -5.98 -4.45
N GLY A 286 13.78 -6.71 -5.05
CA GLY A 286 13.48 -7.56 -6.21
C GLY A 286 13.76 -9.03 -5.96
N HIS A 287 12.78 -9.89 -6.28
CA HIS A 287 12.94 -11.34 -6.24
C HIS A 287 13.22 -11.87 -7.65
N SER A 288 14.20 -12.76 -7.79
CA SER A 288 14.52 -13.42 -9.07
C SER A 288 14.74 -12.42 -10.21
N MET A 289 13.93 -12.44 -11.27
CA MET A 289 13.95 -11.49 -12.38
C MET A 289 13.69 -10.04 -11.90
N GLY A 290 12.85 -9.84 -10.89
CA GLY A 290 12.63 -8.53 -10.28
C GLY A 290 13.89 -7.93 -9.67
N GLY A 291 14.83 -8.76 -9.19
CA GLY A 291 16.14 -8.31 -8.72
C GLY A 291 17.04 -7.80 -9.85
N LEU A 292 16.93 -8.37 -11.05
CA LEU A 292 17.61 -7.86 -12.25
C LEU A 292 17.04 -6.49 -12.65
N LEU A 293 15.69 -6.35 -12.65
CA LEU A 293 15.03 -5.07 -12.93
C LEU A 293 15.46 -4.00 -11.94
N ALA A 294 15.44 -4.32 -10.63
CA ALA A 294 15.87 -3.40 -9.59
C ALA A 294 17.33 -2.95 -9.78
N LYS A 295 18.22 -3.86 -10.14
CA LYS A 295 19.61 -3.54 -10.40
C LYS A 295 19.80 -2.61 -11.61
N LEU A 296 19.03 -2.79 -12.68
CA LEU A 296 19.09 -1.91 -13.85
C LEU A 296 18.74 -0.45 -13.54
N MET A 297 17.95 -0.20 -12.50
CA MET A 297 17.61 1.17 -12.07
C MET A 297 18.81 1.91 -11.46
N THR A 298 19.89 1.22 -11.12
CA THR A 298 21.10 1.80 -10.51
C THR A 298 22.30 1.85 -11.47
N LEU A 299 22.09 1.56 -12.74
CA LEU A 299 23.15 1.51 -13.73
C LEU A 299 22.98 2.63 -14.76
N GLU A 300 24.10 3.08 -15.29
CA GLU A 300 24.20 3.87 -16.53
C GLU A 300 24.64 2.93 -17.62
N SER A 301 23.95 2.91 -18.75
CA SER A 301 24.24 2.00 -19.83
C SER A 301 25.50 2.39 -20.61
N GLY A 302 25.75 3.68 -20.79
CA GLY A 302 26.71 4.15 -21.78
C GLY A 302 26.48 3.47 -23.13
N ASP A 303 27.55 3.06 -23.80
CA ASP A 303 27.49 2.27 -25.01
C ASP A 303 27.62 0.75 -24.77
N GLU A 304 27.84 0.33 -23.52
CA GLU A 304 28.19 -1.07 -23.21
C GLU A 304 27.04 -2.04 -23.53
N PHE A 305 25.80 -1.66 -23.20
CA PHE A 305 24.64 -2.50 -23.46
C PHE A 305 24.36 -2.65 -24.96
N TRP A 306 24.53 -1.56 -25.72
CA TRP A 306 24.39 -1.63 -27.19
C TRP A 306 25.50 -2.40 -27.84
N ASN A 307 26.76 -2.16 -27.48
CA ASN A 307 27.93 -2.85 -28.02
C ASN A 307 27.92 -4.37 -27.73
N GLY A 308 27.21 -4.79 -26.68
CA GLY A 308 26.99 -6.21 -26.36
C GLY A 308 26.07 -6.93 -27.36
N VAL A 309 25.28 -6.22 -28.15
CA VAL A 309 24.30 -6.79 -29.11
C VAL A 309 24.52 -6.38 -30.55
N SER A 310 25.23 -5.29 -30.82
CA SER A 310 25.47 -4.77 -32.17
C SER A 310 26.84 -4.13 -32.28
N GLN A 311 27.52 -4.38 -33.44
CA GLN A 311 28.73 -3.66 -33.82
C GLN A 311 28.45 -2.38 -34.62
N THR A 312 27.20 -2.19 -35.06
CA THR A 312 26.80 -1.02 -35.83
C THR A 312 26.26 0.02 -34.85
N PRO A 313 26.77 1.27 -34.88
CA PRO A 313 26.19 2.37 -34.06
C PRO A 313 24.69 2.48 -34.29
N LEU A 314 23.91 2.75 -33.21
CA LEU A 314 22.44 2.84 -33.29
C LEU A 314 21.98 3.85 -34.37
N ALA A 315 22.68 4.96 -34.50
CA ALA A 315 22.38 5.99 -35.52
C ALA A 315 22.41 5.48 -36.96
N ASN A 316 23.14 4.37 -37.21
CA ASN A 316 23.31 3.75 -38.53
C ASN A 316 22.39 2.54 -38.72
N VAL A 317 21.55 2.23 -37.74
CA VAL A 317 20.60 1.11 -37.87
C VAL A 317 19.42 1.55 -38.74
N ASN A 318 19.18 0.80 -39.80
CA ASN A 318 18.06 1.04 -40.72
C ASN A 318 16.77 0.43 -40.13
N ALA A 319 16.10 1.16 -39.25
CA ALA A 319 14.83 0.78 -38.61
C ALA A 319 13.82 1.92 -38.70
N SER A 320 12.55 1.61 -38.44
CA SER A 320 11.53 2.66 -38.37
C SER A 320 11.80 3.63 -37.20
N PRO A 321 11.33 4.89 -37.26
CA PRO A 321 11.51 5.85 -36.18
C PRO A 321 11.06 5.32 -34.81
N ASN A 322 9.93 4.59 -34.77
CA ASN A 322 9.41 3.98 -33.55
C ASN A 322 10.34 2.87 -33.02
N ALA A 323 10.85 2.01 -33.91
CA ALA A 323 11.80 0.96 -33.51
C ALA A 323 13.12 1.56 -32.98
N ASN A 324 13.65 2.62 -33.63
CA ASN A 324 14.84 3.33 -33.16
C ASN A 324 14.61 3.95 -31.77
N GLN A 325 13.44 4.55 -31.52
CA GLN A 325 13.11 5.10 -30.22
C GLN A 325 13.03 4.00 -29.14
N GLN A 326 12.45 2.84 -29.45
CA GLN A 326 12.40 1.70 -28.52
C GLN A 326 13.81 1.17 -28.22
N LEU A 327 14.65 1.02 -29.24
CA LEU A 327 16.04 0.60 -29.06
C LEU A 327 16.81 1.60 -28.20
N GLN A 328 16.61 2.90 -28.44
CA GLN A 328 17.20 3.96 -27.61
C GLN A 328 16.81 3.81 -26.14
N GLN A 329 15.54 3.63 -25.83
CA GLN A 329 15.06 3.47 -24.45
C GLN A 329 15.54 2.19 -23.77
N ILE A 330 15.73 1.12 -24.53
CA ILE A 330 16.20 -0.18 -24.01
C ILE A 330 17.69 -0.16 -23.70
N TYR A 331 18.49 0.41 -24.60
CA TYR A 331 19.95 0.26 -24.57
C TYR A 331 20.68 1.50 -24.05
N TYR A 332 20.01 2.68 -24.03
CA TYR A 332 20.62 3.92 -23.56
C TYR A 332 19.76 4.51 -22.45
N PHE A 333 20.26 4.41 -21.23
CA PHE A 333 19.58 4.86 -20.04
C PHE A 333 20.54 5.32 -18.95
N GLU A 334 20.06 6.19 -18.11
CA GLU A 334 20.74 6.67 -16.92
C GLU A 334 20.20 5.97 -15.67
N GLN A 335 20.99 5.99 -14.60
CA GLN A 335 20.55 5.54 -13.29
C GLN A 335 19.39 6.40 -12.77
N ASN A 336 18.45 5.79 -12.10
CA ASN A 336 17.43 6.54 -11.36
C ASN A 336 18.03 7.04 -10.04
N ARG A 337 18.29 8.35 -9.95
CA ARG A 337 18.98 8.99 -8.81
C ARG A 337 18.17 9.03 -7.52
N THR A 338 16.90 8.65 -7.57
CA THR A 338 16.02 8.58 -6.39
C THR A 338 16.01 7.20 -5.74
N VAL A 339 16.67 6.22 -6.35
CA VAL A 339 16.89 4.90 -5.78
C VAL A 339 18.09 4.92 -4.86
N GLY A 340 17.85 4.92 -3.55
CA GLY A 340 18.89 4.92 -2.53
C GLY A 340 19.48 3.55 -2.25
N ARG A 341 18.69 2.48 -2.35
CA ARG A 341 19.11 1.10 -2.04
C ARG A 341 18.40 0.08 -2.93
N VAL A 342 19.12 -1.04 -3.17
CA VAL A 342 18.56 -2.22 -3.84
C VAL A 342 18.83 -3.44 -2.99
N VAL A 343 17.78 -4.21 -2.73
CA VAL A 343 17.82 -5.52 -2.08
C VAL A 343 17.39 -6.56 -3.10
N THR A 344 18.22 -7.56 -3.32
CA THR A 344 17.92 -8.64 -4.28
C THR A 344 17.84 -9.98 -3.58
N ILE A 345 16.79 -10.73 -3.88
CA ILE A 345 16.52 -12.03 -3.30
C ILE A 345 16.54 -13.05 -4.46
N ALA A 346 17.48 -14.00 -4.39
CA ALA A 346 17.64 -15.05 -5.40
C ALA A 346 17.73 -14.53 -6.85
N ALA A 347 18.32 -13.35 -7.06
CA ALA A 347 18.48 -12.77 -8.40
C ALA A 347 19.61 -13.47 -9.19
N PRO A 348 19.37 -13.92 -10.44
CA PRO A 348 20.33 -14.71 -11.21
C PRO A 348 21.35 -13.84 -11.95
N PHE A 349 22.17 -13.05 -11.27
CA PHE A 349 23.18 -12.15 -11.88
C PHE A 349 24.23 -12.83 -12.73
N ARG A 350 24.49 -14.11 -12.51
CA ARG A 350 25.45 -14.91 -13.28
C ARG A 350 24.77 -15.85 -14.29
N GLY A 351 23.49 -15.61 -14.55
CA GLY A 351 22.66 -16.56 -15.29
C GLY A 351 22.12 -17.68 -14.40
N SER A 352 21.30 -18.54 -14.97
CA SER A 352 20.71 -19.68 -14.29
C SER A 352 20.75 -20.88 -15.20
N ASN A 353 21.00 -22.10 -14.67
CA ASN A 353 20.87 -23.33 -15.45
C ASN A 353 19.43 -23.53 -15.99
N PHE A 354 18.43 -22.91 -15.37
CA PHE A 354 17.09 -22.68 -15.92
C PHE A 354 17.13 -21.74 -17.15
N ALA A 355 18.15 -20.89 -17.26
CA ALA A 355 18.28 -19.90 -18.32
C ALA A 355 18.55 -20.53 -19.69
N ASN A 356 19.03 -21.75 -19.81
CA ASN A 356 19.18 -22.41 -21.13
C ASN A 356 17.83 -22.61 -21.83
N ASN A 357 16.76 -22.85 -21.10
CA ASN A 357 15.38 -22.80 -21.60
C ASN A 357 14.80 -21.42 -21.61
N LEU A 358 15.14 -20.57 -20.61
CA LEU A 358 14.70 -19.22 -20.48
C LEU A 358 15.39 -18.28 -21.47
N THR A 359 16.71 -18.41 -21.69
CA THR A 359 17.43 -17.64 -22.71
C THR A 359 17.05 -18.08 -24.12
N ARG A 360 16.75 -19.35 -24.35
CA ARG A 360 16.12 -19.77 -25.61
C ARG A 360 14.73 -19.21 -25.80
N TRP A 361 13.96 -19.10 -24.75
CA TRP A 361 12.62 -18.49 -24.78
C TRP A 361 12.73 -16.97 -24.93
N LEU A 362 13.60 -16.31 -24.18
CA LEU A 362 13.90 -14.88 -24.31
C LEU A 362 14.53 -14.58 -25.69
N ALA A 363 15.48 -15.36 -26.16
CA ALA A 363 16.09 -15.20 -27.47
C ALA A 363 15.08 -15.41 -28.61
N LYS A 364 14.13 -16.35 -28.48
CA LYS A 364 13.02 -16.49 -29.43
C LYS A 364 12.12 -15.30 -29.50
N GLN A 365 11.91 -14.58 -28.36
CA GLN A 365 11.16 -13.34 -28.36
C GLN A 365 11.94 -12.13 -28.91
N TRP A 366 13.27 -12.18 -28.84
CA TRP A 366 14.15 -11.16 -29.47
C TRP A 366 14.24 -11.28 -30.98
N ILE A 367 14.07 -12.50 -31.50
CA ILE A 367 14.14 -12.80 -32.94
C ILE A 367 12.85 -12.48 -33.71
N THR A 368 11.76 -12.15 -33.00
CA THR A 368 10.48 -11.73 -33.56
C THR A 368 10.31 -10.21 -33.65
N LEU A 369 11.37 -9.43 -33.56
CA LEU A 369 11.34 -8.03 -34.01
C LEU A 369 11.40 -8.00 -35.54
N PRO A 370 10.46 -7.31 -36.21
CA PRO A 370 10.42 -7.24 -37.69
C PRO A 370 11.63 -6.54 -38.26
#